data_b02de971dff313e6cdd6e950288041ea
#
_entry.id   b02de971dff313e6cdd6e950288041ea
#
_cell.length_a   1.000
_cell.length_b   1.000
_cell.length_c   1.000
_cell.angle_alpha   90.00
_cell.angle_beta   90.00
_cell.angle_gamma   90.00
#
_symmetry.space_group_name_H-M   'P 1'
#
loop_
_entity.id
_entity.type
_entity.pdbx_description
1 polymer ?
#
loop_
_entity_poly.entity_id
_entity_poly.type
_entity_poly.pdbx_seq_one_letter_code
_entity_poly.pdbx_strand_id
1 'polypeptide(L)'
;MNLDKQVKFKDFCLDGLTYDLSHLDAQVIEYEQPAKDDKQPIKYKFYVTYSMHCFTKDYDHYSQADRAKLMYKTSLEERPFCKVRYELSKKLPEIISNLASKKIGFAGYDNFANIEIFDEEKGKFIYYKVVFTVYKHEKKFRLHVISAYPIDNWEKLKPVGFFKLAHNLVKGKKLPTPQK
;
A
#
# COMPACT_ATOMS: atom_id res chain seq x y z
N MET A 1 -2.19 -15.64 -7.03
CA MET A 1 -1.70 -14.43 -7.72
C MET A 1 -0.20 -14.33 -7.44
N ASN A 2 0.65 -14.34 -8.46
CA ASN A 2 2.10 -14.29 -8.26
C ASN A 2 2.52 -12.83 -8.09
N LEU A 3 2.53 -12.34 -6.86
CA LEU A 3 2.85 -10.96 -6.49
C LEU A 3 4.34 -10.58 -6.69
N ASP A 4 5.19 -11.55 -7.00
CA ASP A 4 6.63 -11.34 -7.12
C ASP A 4 7.09 -10.79 -8.48
N LYS A 5 6.18 -10.67 -9.45
CA LYS A 5 6.56 -10.31 -10.83
C LYS A 5 6.66 -8.81 -11.11
N GLN A 6 6.10 -7.95 -10.25
CA GLN A 6 6.12 -6.50 -10.50
C GLN A 6 7.09 -5.81 -9.54
N VAL A 7 8.32 -5.69 -9.98
CA VAL A 7 9.41 -5.05 -9.22
C VAL A 7 9.52 -3.57 -9.59
N LYS A 8 9.10 -3.21 -10.81
CA LYS A 8 9.17 -1.84 -11.36
C LYS A 8 7.97 -1.54 -12.24
N PHE A 9 7.52 -0.30 -12.19
CA PHE A 9 6.54 0.25 -13.13
C PHE A 9 7.27 1.03 -14.22
N LYS A 10 6.76 0.96 -15.46
CA LYS A 10 7.18 1.86 -16.52
C LYS A 10 6.48 3.20 -16.35
N ASP A 11 7.17 4.28 -16.65
CA ASP A 11 6.57 5.60 -16.67
C ASP A 11 5.34 5.64 -17.57
N PHE A 12 4.38 6.47 -17.23
CA PHE A 12 3.17 6.68 -18.00
C PHE A 12 3.25 8.01 -18.76
N CYS A 13 2.98 7.99 -20.05
CA CYS A 13 2.95 9.20 -20.87
C CYS A 13 1.51 9.55 -21.24
N LEU A 14 1.09 10.78 -20.95
CA LEU A 14 -0.24 11.29 -21.26
C LEU A 14 -0.13 12.75 -21.69
N ASP A 15 -0.65 13.08 -22.88
CA ASP A 15 -0.69 14.44 -23.41
C ASP A 15 0.69 15.13 -23.43
N GLY A 16 1.75 14.38 -23.73
CA GLY A 16 3.13 14.88 -23.76
C GLY A 16 3.79 15.04 -22.39
N LEU A 17 3.09 14.70 -21.31
CA LEU A 17 3.63 14.67 -19.95
C LEU A 17 4.03 13.25 -19.56
N THR A 18 5.19 13.11 -18.93
CA THR A 18 5.67 11.85 -18.37
C THR A 18 5.43 11.81 -16.86
N TYR A 19 4.77 10.76 -16.41
CA TYR A 19 4.49 10.47 -15.00
C TYR A 19 5.45 9.38 -14.52
N ASP A 20 6.48 9.79 -13.78
CA ASP A 20 7.47 8.90 -13.18
C ASP A 20 6.82 8.04 -12.09
N LEU A 21 6.93 6.72 -12.21
CA LEU A 21 6.39 5.74 -11.28
C LEU A 21 7.47 5.05 -10.44
N SER A 22 8.72 5.51 -10.50
CA SER A 22 9.87 4.92 -9.79
C SER A 22 9.70 4.94 -8.26
N HIS A 23 8.91 5.86 -7.71
CA HIS A 23 8.58 5.90 -6.28
C HIS A 23 7.81 4.66 -5.80
N LEU A 24 7.24 3.87 -6.71
CA LEU A 24 6.56 2.60 -6.43
C LEU A 24 7.42 1.37 -6.79
N ASP A 25 8.69 1.55 -7.08
CA ASP A 25 9.61 0.44 -7.24
C ASP A 25 9.69 -0.39 -5.97
N ALA A 26 9.94 -1.69 -6.14
CA ALA A 26 10.10 -2.58 -4.99
C ALA A 26 11.29 -2.13 -4.13
N GLN A 27 11.08 -2.14 -2.82
CA GLN A 27 12.07 -1.70 -1.85
C GLN A 27 12.20 -2.68 -0.68
N VAL A 28 13.25 -2.52 0.10
CA VAL A 28 13.47 -3.28 1.33
C VAL A 28 13.41 -2.32 2.50
N ILE A 29 12.54 -2.62 3.46
CA ILE A 29 12.38 -1.83 4.68
C ILE A 29 12.67 -2.71 5.89
N GLU A 30 13.42 -2.17 6.83
CA GLU A 30 13.67 -2.78 8.12
C GLU A 30 12.91 -2.02 9.20
N TYR A 31 12.00 -2.71 9.89
CA TYR A 31 11.27 -2.16 11.02
C TYR A 31 11.90 -2.67 12.31
N GLU A 32 12.25 -1.77 13.20
CA GLU A 32 12.81 -2.09 14.49
C GLU A 32 11.75 -1.97 15.59
N GLN A 33 11.45 -3.10 16.24
CA GLN A 33 10.66 -3.10 17.45
C GLN A 33 11.57 -2.72 18.62
N PRO A 34 11.28 -1.64 19.33
CA PRO A 34 12.09 -1.21 20.48
C PRO A 34 12.25 -2.32 21.52
N ALA A 35 13.35 -2.26 22.21
CA ALA A 35 13.59 -3.10 23.39
C ALA A 35 12.43 -2.94 24.38
N LYS A 36 12.05 -4.04 25.02
CA LYS A 36 11.08 -4.04 26.09
C LYS A 36 11.63 -4.88 27.25
N ASP A 37 11.63 -4.30 28.43
CA ASP A 37 12.27 -4.88 29.62
C ASP A 37 13.77 -5.18 29.30
N ASP A 38 14.29 -6.33 29.70
CA ASP A 38 15.69 -6.74 29.45
C ASP A 38 15.92 -7.36 28.06
N LYS A 39 14.96 -7.25 27.12
CA LYS A 39 15.08 -7.85 25.79
C LYS A 39 15.69 -6.87 24.81
N GLN A 40 16.54 -7.39 23.91
CA GLN A 40 17.12 -6.59 22.83
C GLN A 40 16.05 -6.17 21.78
N PRO A 41 16.27 -5.08 21.05
CA PRO A 41 15.44 -4.69 19.92
C PRO A 41 15.34 -5.82 18.89
N ILE A 42 14.19 -5.95 18.24
CA ILE A 42 13.97 -6.96 17.20
C ILE A 42 13.78 -6.27 15.86
N LYS A 43 14.56 -6.69 14.86
CA LYS A 43 14.49 -6.16 13.50
C LYS A 43 13.73 -7.11 12.59
N TYR A 44 12.81 -6.53 11.81
CA TYR A 44 11.99 -7.23 10.84
C TYR A 44 12.21 -6.66 9.44
N LYS A 45 12.84 -7.43 8.57
CA LYS A 45 13.14 -7.03 7.19
C LYS A 45 12.02 -7.47 6.27
N PHE A 46 11.36 -6.50 5.63
CA PHE A 46 10.29 -6.73 4.65
C PHE A 46 10.73 -6.32 3.24
N TYR A 47 10.35 -7.15 2.27
CA TYR A 47 10.37 -6.81 0.86
C TYR A 47 9.02 -6.21 0.49
N VAL A 48 9.01 -4.94 0.13
CA VAL A 48 7.80 -4.17 -0.16
C VAL A 48 7.58 -4.08 -1.65
N THR A 49 6.35 -4.32 -2.07
CA THR A 49 5.91 -4.16 -3.46
C THR A 49 4.56 -3.44 -3.49
N TYR A 50 4.23 -2.83 -4.64
CA TYR A 50 3.00 -2.08 -4.84
C TYR A 50 2.20 -2.64 -6.01
N SER A 51 0.88 -2.55 -5.93
CA SER A 51 -0.02 -2.82 -7.04
C SER A 51 -0.24 -1.56 -7.87
N MET A 52 -0.53 -1.71 -9.16
CA MET A 52 -0.96 -0.60 -10.01
C MET A 52 -2.25 0.07 -9.52
N HIS A 53 -3.03 -0.56 -8.64
CA HIS A 53 -4.21 0.04 -8.02
C HIS A 53 -3.88 1.24 -7.11
N CYS A 54 -2.60 1.48 -6.83
CA CYS A 54 -2.15 2.68 -6.12
C CYS A 54 -2.21 3.95 -6.98
N PHE A 55 -2.16 3.83 -8.31
CA PHE A 55 -2.17 4.98 -9.23
C PHE A 55 -3.18 4.84 -10.39
N THR A 56 -3.98 3.77 -10.41
CA THR A 56 -5.02 3.55 -11.42
C THR A 56 -6.40 3.47 -10.79
N LYS A 57 -7.43 3.88 -11.52
CA LYS A 57 -8.83 3.70 -11.15
C LYS A 57 -9.70 3.72 -12.40
N ASP A 58 -10.57 2.75 -12.51
CA ASP A 58 -11.62 2.77 -13.51
C ASP A 58 -12.83 3.51 -12.95
N TYR A 59 -13.32 4.49 -13.69
CA TYR A 59 -14.52 5.25 -13.35
C TYR A 59 -15.62 4.95 -14.35
N ASP A 60 -16.84 4.75 -13.87
CA ASP A 60 -18.00 4.40 -14.70
C ASP A 60 -18.34 5.49 -15.74
N HIS A 61 -17.97 6.75 -15.44
CA HIS A 61 -18.21 7.89 -16.33
C HIS A 61 -17.17 8.06 -17.46
N TYR A 62 -16.11 7.24 -17.50
CA TYR A 62 -15.14 7.33 -18.60
C TYR A 62 -15.76 6.88 -19.92
N SER A 63 -15.67 7.74 -20.94
CA SER A 63 -15.95 7.35 -22.31
C SER A 63 -14.97 6.27 -22.79
N GLN A 64 -15.32 5.55 -23.83
CA GLN A 64 -14.40 4.55 -24.43
C GLN A 64 -13.11 5.19 -24.91
N ALA A 65 -13.17 6.43 -25.45
CA ALA A 65 -12.01 7.19 -25.89
C ALA A 65 -11.12 7.59 -24.71
N ASP A 66 -11.70 8.08 -23.60
CA ASP A 66 -10.94 8.44 -22.39
C ASP A 66 -10.26 7.20 -21.80
N ARG A 67 -10.98 6.08 -21.71
CA ARG A 67 -10.40 4.81 -21.24
C ARG A 67 -9.21 4.39 -22.08
N ALA A 68 -9.32 4.42 -23.41
CA ALA A 68 -8.24 4.03 -24.32
C ALA A 68 -7.00 4.91 -24.12
N LYS A 69 -7.19 6.22 -23.94
CA LYS A 69 -6.11 7.20 -23.73
C LYS A 69 -5.41 7.02 -22.37
N LEU A 70 -6.17 6.70 -21.32
CA LEU A 70 -5.67 6.56 -19.96
C LEU A 70 -5.13 5.16 -19.64
N MET A 71 -5.23 4.20 -20.53
CA MET A 71 -4.95 2.80 -20.26
C MET A 71 -3.48 2.55 -19.94
N TYR A 72 -3.19 2.23 -18.67
CA TYR A 72 -1.90 1.72 -18.21
C TYR A 72 -1.90 0.19 -18.28
N LYS A 73 -0.87 -0.36 -18.90
CA LYS A 73 -0.78 -1.80 -19.16
C LYS A 73 0.42 -2.42 -18.46
N THR A 74 0.20 -3.54 -17.82
CA THR A 74 1.23 -4.43 -17.30
C THR A 74 1.12 -5.81 -17.96
N SER A 75 1.99 -6.74 -17.63
CA SER A 75 1.89 -8.12 -18.10
C SER A 75 0.72 -8.90 -17.48
N LEU A 76 0.10 -8.38 -16.43
CA LEU A 76 -0.94 -9.07 -15.64
C LEU A 76 -2.32 -8.47 -15.82
N GLU A 77 -2.40 -7.16 -15.96
CA GLU A 77 -3.66 -6.44 -16.07
C GLU A 77 -3.48 -5.07 -16.73
N GLU A 78 -4.58 -4.47 -17.16
CA GLU A 78 -4.63 -3.12 -17.67
C GLU A 78 -5.74 -2.32 -16.98
N ARG A 79 -5.46 -1.05 -16.65
CA ARG A 79 -6.42 -0.17 -15.97
C ARG A 79 -6.16 1.29 -16.31
N PRO A 80 -7.20 2.15 -16.30
CA PRO A 80 -7.03 3.58 -16.52
C PRO A 80 -6.15 4.24 -15.46
N PHE A 81 -5.16 5.00 -15.88
CA PHE A 81 -4.35 5.86 -15.01
C PHE A 81 -5.23 6.92 -14.34
N CYS A 82 -4.98 7.18 -13.07
CA CYS A 82 -5.73 8.16 -12.30
C CYS A 82 -4.77 9.19 -11.68
N LYS A 83 -4.78 10.40 -12.19
CA LYS A 83 -3.88 11.47 -11.74
C LYS A 83 -3.98 11.73 -10.23
N VAL A 84 -5.18 11.75 -9.68
CA VAL A 84 -5.40 11.95 -8.22
C VAL A 84 -4.70 10.85 -7.41
N ARG A 85 -4.88 9.58 -7.79
CA ARG A 85 -4.21 8.47 -7.12
C ARG A 85 -2.70 8.53 -7.31
N TYR A 86 -2.23 8.89 -8.50
CA TYR A 86 -0.80 9.06 -8.78
C TYR A 86 -0.16 10.10 -7.86
N GLU A 87 -0.75 11.29 -7.74
CA GLU A 87 -0.20 12.33 -6.86
C GLU A 87 -0.15 11.89 -5.39
N LEU A 88 -1.22 11.24 -4.91
CA LEU A 88 -1.24 10.69 -3.55
C LEU A 88 -0.27 9.52 -3.37
N SER A 89 -0.03 8.73 -4.41
CA SER A 89 0.88 7.58 -4.32
C SER A 89 2.34 7.97 -4.05
N LYS A 90 2.74 9.19 -4.37
CA LYS A 90 4.07 9.73 -4.05
C LYS A 90 4.37 9.75 -2.54
N LYS A 91 3.32 9.71 -1.70
CA LYS A 91 3.43 9.63 -0.24
C LYS A 91 3.61 8.20 0.29
N LEU A 92 3.36 7.18 -0.55
CA LEU A 92 3.39 5.78 -0.11
C LEU A 92 4.74 5.31 0.43
N PRO A 93 5.89 5.64 -0.18
CA PRO A 93 7.18 5.22 0.37
C PRO A 93 7.38 5.67 1.81
N GLU A 94 7.04 6.91 2.13
CA GLU A 94 7.12 7.45 3.49
C GLU A 94 6.12 6.79 4.43
N ILE A 95 4.85 6.66 4.02
CA ILE A 95 3.80 6.01 4.82
C ILE A 95 4.21 4.59 5.18
N ILE A 96 4.70 3.82 4.21
CA ILE A 96 5.08 2.43 4.42
C ILE A 96 6.35 2.33 5.27
N SER A 97 7.33 3.20 5.09
CA SER A 97 8.53 3.22 5.93
C SER A 97 8.21 3.46 7.41
N ASN A 98 7.17 4.25 7.68
CA ASN A 98 6.71 4.57 9.03
C ASN A 98 5.56 3.68 9.54
N LEU A 99 5.17 2.63 8.80
CA LEU A 99 3.97 1.85 9.08
C LEU A 99 3.93 1.23 10.48
N ALA A 100 5.09 0.86 11.02
CA ALA A 100 5.20 0.29 12.36
C ALA A 100 4.76 1.25 13.50
N SER A 101 4.84 2.55 13.27
CA SER A 101 4.41 3.60 14.21
C SER A 101 2.97 4.08 13.96
N LYS A 102 2.35 3.64 12.87
CA LYS A 102 1.03 4.08 12.47
C LYS A 102 -0.09 3.24 13.09
N LYS A 103 -1.29 3.83 13.16
CA LYS A 103 -2.50 3.08 13.50
C LYS A 103 -2.91 2.25 12.31
N ILE A 104 -2.85 0.94 12.44
CA ILE A 104 -3.34 0.01 11.44
C ILE A 104 -4.49 -0.82 11.99
N GLY A 105 -5.32 -1.33 11.11
CA GLY A 105 -6.44 -2.19 11.49
C GLY A 105 -6.80 -3.16 10.37
N PHE A 106 -7.80 -3.98 10.64
CA PHE A 106 -8.29 -4.98 9.67
C PHE A 106 -9.09 -4.30 8.55
N ALA A 107 -8.83 -4.73 7.30
CA ALA A 107 -9.50 -4.26 6.09
C ALA A 107 -10.33 -5.35 5.39
N GLY A 108 -10.51 -6.51 6.01
CA GLY A 108 -11.21 -7.67 5.46
C GLY A 108 -10.29 -8.59 4.63
N TYR A 109 -10.72 -9.84 4.44
CA TYR A 109 -10.03 -10.86 3.62
C TYR A 109 -8.52 -11.01 3.93
N ASP A 110 -8.16 -11.04 5.22
CA ASP A 110 -6.78 -11.11 5.73
C ASP A 110 -5.88 -9.93 5.30
N ASN A 111 -6.49 -8.81 4.92
CA ASN A 111 -5.79 -7.57 4.62
C ASN A 111 -5.86 -6.60 5.79
N PHE A 112 -4.93 -5.67 5.79
CA PHE A 112 -4.78 -4.62 6.78
C PHE A 112 -4.82 -3.26 6.09
N ALA A 113 -5.19 -2.23 6.83
CA ALA A 113 -5.15 -0.87 6.31
C ALA A 113 -4.62 0.12 7.34
N ASN A 114 -4.04 1.18 6.82
CA ASN A 114 -3.77 2.43 7.52
C ASN A 114 -4.59 3.53 6.83
N ILE A 115 -5.02 4.52 7.59
CA ILE A 115 -5.67 5.72 7.06
C ILE A 115 -4.86 6.93 7.52
N GLU A 116 -4.30 7.64 6.54
CA GLU A 116 -3.62 8.91 6.75
C GLU A 116 -4.59 10.08 6.52
N ILE A 117 -4.31 11.19 7.18
CA ILE A 117 -5.06 12.43 7.00
C ILE A 117 -4.09 13.46 6.46
N PHE A 118 -4.41 14.02 5.30
CA PHE A 118 -3.68 15.14 4.72
C PHE A 118 -4.55 16.38 4.76
N ASP A 119 -3.93 17.49 5.13
CA ASP A 119 -4.55 18.81 5.03
C ASP A 119 -4.37 19.30 3.59
N GLU A 120 -5.48 19.63 2.92
CA GLU A 120 -5.45 20.34 1.65
C GLU A 120 -5.52 21.85 1.89
N GLU A 121 -4.91 22.60 1.00
CA GLU A 121 -5.13 24.05 0.95
C GLU A 121 -6.63 24.36 0.97
N LYS A 122 -7.08 25.18 1.93
CA LYS A 122 -8.49 25.58 2.20
C LYS A 122 -9.23 24.77 3.29
N GLY A 123 -8.53 24.08 4.19
CA GLY A 123 -9.16 23.41 5.34
C GLY A 123 -9.99 22.18 4.99
N LYS A 124 -9.70 21.56 3.86
CA LYS A 124 -10.27 20.25 3.50
C LYS A 124 -9.27 19.16 3.86
N PHE A 125 -9.78 18.08 4.44
CA PHE A 125 -8.97 16.91 4.75
C PHE A 125 -9.17 15.83 3.69
N ILE A 126 -8.07 15.22 3.24
CA ILE A 126 -8.08 13.99 2.46
C ILE A 126 -7.81 12.84 3.41
N TYR A 127 -8.75 11.90 3.50
CA TYR A 127 -8.52 10.61 4.15
C TYR A 127 -7.95 9.65 3.11
N TYR A 128 -6.70 9.24 3.29
CA TYR A 128 -6.02 8.35 2.36
C TYR A 128 -5.88 6.95 2.95
N LYS A 129 -6.63 6.01 2.41
CA LYS A 129 -6.64 4.62 2.85
C LYS A 129 -5.62 3.81 2.07
N VAL A 130 -4.67 3.21 2.79
CA VAL A 130 -3.63 2.34 2.24
C VAL A 130 -3.92 0.92 2.69
N VAL A 131 -4.30 0.05 1.75
CA VAL A 131 -4.63 -1.36 2.00
C VAL A 131 -3.43 -2.22 1.61
N PHE A 132 -3.02 -3.11 2.52
CA PHE A 132 -1.87 -3.98 2.31
C PHE A 132 -2.08 -5.37 2.90
N THR A 133 -1.28 -6.32 2.46
CA THR A 133 -1.16 -7.64 3.06
C THR A 133 0.29 -7.92 3.45
N VAL A 134 0.49 -8.82 4.41
CA VAL A 134 1.82 -9.30 4.80
C VAL A 134 1.83 -10.83 4.76
N TYR A 135 2.90 -11.41 4.24
CA TYR A 135 3.02 -12.85 4.11
C TYR A 135 4.49 -13.28 4.06
N LYS A 136 4.73 -14.59 4.19
CA LYS A 136 6.05 -15.19 4.03
C LYS A 136 6.11 -15.95 2.71
N HIS A 137 7.12 -15.66 1.90
CA HIS A 137 7.38 -16.36 0.65
C HIS A 137 8.89 -16.57 0.50
N GLU A 138 9.33 -17.79 0.16
CA GLU A 138 10.75 -18.15 0.01
C GLU A 138 11.63 -17.69 1.18
N LYS A 139 11.17 -17.94 2.41
CA LYS A 139 11.83 -17.51 3.66
C LYS A 139 11.94 -15.99 3.87
N LYS A 140 11.41 -15.16 2.95
CA LYS A 140 11.41 -13.70 3.05
C LYS A 140 10.04 -13.20 3.51
N PHE A 141 10.02 -12.13 4.31
CA PHE A 141 8.77 -11.44 4.66
C PHE A 141 8.45 -10.44 3.56
N ARG A 142 7.21 -10.46 3.12
CA ARG A 142 6.67 -9.62 2.07
C ARG A 142 5.60 -8.70 2.65
N LEU A 143 5.58 -7.46 2.20
CA LEU A 143 4.50 -6.52 2.39
C LEU A 143 4.08 -6.05 1.00
N HIS A 144 2.84 -6.30 0.65
CA HIS A 144 2.30 -5.88 -0.64
C HIS A 144 1.19 -4.86 -0.44
N VAL A 145 1.39 -3.65 -0.98
CA VAL A 145 0.35 -2.62 -1.01
C VAL A 145 -0.61 -2.95 -2.14
N ILE A 146 -1.79 -3.42 -1.77
CA ILE A 146 -2.81 -3.90 -2.71
C ILE A 146 -3.49 -2.72 -3.41
N SER A 147 -3.78 -1.64 -2.66
CA SER A 147 -4.46 -0.47 -3.19
C SER A 147 -4.26 0.70 -2.25
N ALA A 148 -4.23 1.91 -2.80
CA ALA A 148 -4.21 3.13 -2.01
C ALA A 148 -5.07 4.19 -2.71
N TYR A 149 -5.98 4.82 -1.94
CA TYR A 149 -6.97 5.72 -2.53
C TYR A 149 -7.58 6.68 -1.50
N PRO A 150 -8.03 7.86 -1.94
CA PRO A 150 -8.79 8.75 -1.07
C PRO A 150 -10.18 8.16 -0.78
N ILE A 151 -10.67 8.39 0.43
CA ILE A 151 -12.03 8.08 0.89
C ILE A 151 -12.71 9.34 1.39
N ASP A 152 -14.02 9.42 1.23
CA ASP A 152 -14.79 10.63 1.55
C ASP A 152 -14.93 10.84 3.06
N ASN A 153 -14.98 9.74 3.83
CA ASN A 153 -15.21 9.78 5.26
C ASN A 153 -14.21 8.90 6.00
N TRP A 154 -13.93 9.29 7.24
CA TRP A 154 -13.13 8.48 8.14
C TRP A 154 -13.78 7.11 8.40
N GLU A 155 -12.99 6.04 8.27
CA GLU A 155 -13.39 4.69 8.63
C GLU A 155 -12.74 4.27 9.95
N LYS A 156 -13.55 3.77 10.89
CA LYS A 156 -13.03 3.19 12.12
C LYS A 156 -12.59 1.74 11.87
N LEU A 157 -11.30 1.52 11.78
CA LEU A 157 -10.74 0.17 11.67
C LEU A 157 -10.64 -0.51 13.04
N LYS A 158 -10.91 -1.83 13.11
CA LYS A 158 -10.55 -2.62 14.28
C LYS A 158 -9.02 -2.70 14.37
N PRO A 159 -8.38 -2.21 15.46
CA PRO A 159 -6.94 -2.05 15.49
C PRO A 159 -6.19 -3.38 15.56
N VAL A 160 -5.01 -3.41 14.96
CA VAL A 160 -4.02 -4.47 15.08
C VAL A 160 -2.61 -3.87 15.12
N GLY A 161 -1.74 -4.39 15.96
CA GLY A 161 -0.36 -3.90 16.04
C GLY A 161 0.52 -4.46 14.92
N PHE A 162 1.29 -3.61 14.25
CA PHE A 162 2.21 -4.04 13.17
C PHE A 162 3.18 -5.13 13.64
N PHE A 163 3.82 -4.95 14.79
CA PHE A 163 4.75 -5.93 15.32
C PHE A 163 4.09 -7.27 15.71
N LYS A 164 2.78 -7.28 16.00
CA LYS A 164 2.04 -8.53 16.18
C LYS A 164 1.94 -9.32 14.86
N LEU A 165 1.73 -8.61 13.73
CA LEU A 165 1.76 -9.24 12.41
C LEU A 165 3.15 -9.80 12.10
N ALA A 166 4.18 -8.97 12.26
CA ALA A 166 5.57 -9.36 12.00
C ALA A 166 6.00 -10.56 12.85
N HIS A 167 5.70 -10.54 14.15
CA HIS A 167 6.01 -11.63 15.06
C HIS A 167 5.31 -12.94 14.66
N ASN A 168 4.02 -12.89 14.28
CA ASN A 168 3.29 -14.08 13.84
C ASN A 168 3.92 -14.66 12.57
N LEU A 169 4.34 -13.82 11.62
CA LEU A 169 5.05 -14.28 10.42
C LEU A 169 6.36 -15.00 10.75
N VAL A 170 7.15 -14.44 11.67
CA VAL A 170 8.42 -15.09 12.14
C VAL A 170 8.14 -16.46 12.72
N LYS A 171 7.12 -16.58 13.57
CA LYS A 171 6.77 -17.82 14.27
C LYS A 171 5.95 -18.80 13.41
N GLY A 172 5.64 -18.47 12.15
CA GLY A 172 4.79 -19.30 11.30
C GLY A 172 3.35 -19.44 11.83
N LYS A 173 2.90 -18.50 12.66
CA LYS A 173 1.53 -18.48 13.21
C LYS A 173 0.59 -17.81 12.21
N LYS A 174 -0.70 -18.17 12.30
CA LYS A 174 -1.76 -17.46 11.55
C LYS A 174 -1.74 -15.98 11.92
N LEU A 175 -1.97 -15.14 10.91
CA LEU A 175 -2.17 -13.70 11.13
C LEU A 175 -3.40 -13.48 12.02
N PRO A 176 -3.39 -12.41 12.84
CA PRO A 176 -4.56 -12.07 13.64
C PRO A 176 -5.77 -11.84 12.75
N THR A 177 -6.93 -12.26 13.22
CA THR A 177 -8.24 -11.97 12.61
C THR A 177 -9.05 -11.09 13.55
N PRO A 178 -10.02 -10.29 13.04
CA PRO A 178 -10.92 -9.53 13.91
C PRO A 178 -11.64 -10.49 14.86
N GLN A 179 -11.61 -10.21 16.14
CA GLN A 179 -12.50 -10.90 17.08
C GLN A 179 -13.95 -10.48 16.77
N LYS A 180 -14.84 -11.45 16.75
CA LYS A 180 -16.28 -11.25 16.57
C LYS A 180 -16.88 -10.42 17.69
#